data_a14978ec8a50e34fecc22e10ad5d14c9
#
_entry.id   a14978ec8a50e34fecc22e10ad5d14c9
#
_cell.length_a   1.000
_cell.length_b   1.000
_cell.length_c   1.000
_cell.angle_alpha   90.00
_cell.angle_beta   90.00
_cell.angle_gamma   90.00
#
_symmetry.space_group_name_H-M   'P 1'
#
loop_
_entity.id
_entity.type
_entity.pdbx_description
1 polymer ?
#
loop_
_entity_poly.entity_id
_entity_poly.type
_entity_poly.pdbx_seq_one_letter_code
_entity_poly.pdbx_strand_id
1 'polypeptide(L)'
;KQPRGKPTATEKWKNKTSVLIGDFLFSRAFQLMTKYGNTETLKILADTSVVISEGEVLELANDKNLEINENIYFEVVNAKTASLFSAACQVGSISALGTEAEVNALKSFGTNFGMTFQLIDDAIDYSSNKKILGKNTGDDFKEGKITLPIILAYGRSNDKEKKFWERTISDLNQNDGDFEMALEIINKYQCIEDTLTRANHFSNVAVDSVDIFKDNIYKEKLVSLVSKSVSRIY
;
A
#
# COMPACT_ATOMS: atom_id res chain seq x y z
N LYS A 1 -7.48 17.21 -9.37
CA LYS A 1 -6.95 16.53 -8.19
C LYS A 1 -5.49 16.92 -8.00
N GLN A 2 -5.09 17.37 -6.82
CA GLN A 2 -3.73 17.86 -6.53
C GLN A 2 -3.14 17.05 -5.38
N PRO A 3 -2.63 15.81 -5.63
CA PRO A 3 -1.93 15.11 -4.58
C PRO A 3 -0.69 15.91 -4.14
N ARG A 4 -0.57 16.13 -2.85
CA ARG A 4 0.52 16.90 -2.22
C ARG A 4 0.64 18.35 -2.73
N GLY A 5 -0.48 19.00 -3.06
CA GLY A 5 -0.51 20.41 -3.49
C GLY A 5 0.08 20.68 -4.88
N LYS A 6 0.37 19.65 -5.67
CA LYS A 6 0.83 19.79 -7.07
C LYS A 6 -0.15 19.14 -8.04
N PRO A 7 -0.39 19.73 -9.23
CA PRO A 7 -1.25 19.14 -10.23
C PRO A 7 -0.72 17.77 -10.66
N THR A 8 -1.63 16.80 -10.85
CA THR A 8 -1.27 15.48 -11.38
C THR A 8 -0.76 15.56 -12.82
N ALA A 9 -0.08 14.50 -13.27
CA ALA A 9 0.32 14.38 -14.67
C ALA A 9 -0.90 14.47 -15.60
N THR A 10 -2.01 13.86 -15.22
CA THR A 10 -3.28 13.88 -15.97
C THR A 10 -3.88 15.29 -16.07
N GLU A 11 -3.86 16.07 -14.99
CA GLU A 11 -4.31 17.46 -15.03
C GLU A 11 -3.41 18.33 -15.92
N LYS A 12 -2.09 18.13 -15.82
CA LYS A 12 -1.11 18.93 -16.55
C LYS A 12 -1.03 18.59 -18.03
N TRP A 13 -1.13 17.29 -18.39
CA TRP A 13 -0.85 16.79 -19.75
C TRP A 13 -1.98 15.98 -20.37
N LYS A 14 -3.16 15.87 -19.74
CA LYS A 14 -4.29 15.04 -20.12
C LYS A 14 -4.00 13.52 -20.02
N ASN A 15 -5.06 12.72 -20.04
CA ASN A 15 -4.97 11.28 -19.81
C ASN A 15 -4.07 10.56 -20.83
N LYS A 16 -4.25 10.82 -22.13
CA LYS A 16 -3.46 10.16 -23.19
C LYS A 16 -1.95 10.35 -23.01
N THR A 17 -1.51 11.56 -22.72
CA THR A 17 -0.08 11.85 -22.51
C THR A 17 0.44 11.19 -21.23
N SER A 18 -0.36 11.14 -20.18
CA SER A 18 0.03 10.49 -18.93
C SER A 18 0.24 8.98 -19.09
N VAL A 19 -0.63 8.31 -19.86
CA VAL A 19 -0.47 6.88 -20.21
C VAL A 19 0.82 6.67 -20.99
N LEU A 20 1.07 7.46 -22.05
CA LEU A 20 2.30 7.36 -22.85
C LEU A 20 3.57 7.60 -22.05
N ILE A 21 3.55 8.49 -21.06
CA ILE A 21 4.66 8.69 -20.13
C ILE A 21 4.88 7.44 -19.27
N GLY A 22 3.82 6.82 -18.79
CA GLY A 22 3.87 5.55 -18.08
C GLY A 22 4.52 4.44 -18.93
N ASP A 23 4.07 4.27 -20.16
CA ASP A 23 4.62 3.29 -21.11
C ASP A 23 6.11 3.54 -21.39
N PHE A 24 6.49 4.82 -21.58
CA PHE A 24 7.90 5.18 -21.76
C PHE A 24 8.75 4.81 -20.54
N LEU A 25 8.28 5.15 -19.32
CA LEU A 25 9.00 4.85 -18.09
C LEU A 25 9.14 3.35 -17.87
N PHE A 26 8.09 2.58 -18.14
CA PHE A 26 8.10 1.12 -18.07
C PHE A 26 9.09 0.51 -19.08
N SER A 27 9.04 0.94 -20.34
CA SER A 27 9.98 0.51 -21.38
C SER A 27 11.43 0.89 -21.02
N ARG A 28 11.63 2.07 -20.42
CA ARG A 28 12.95 2.50 -19.95
C ARG A 28 13.46 1.65 -18.78
N ALA A 29 12.58 1.25 -17.88
CA ALA A 29 12.93 0.33 -16.79
C ALA A 29 13.44 -1.00 -17.34
N PHE A 30 12.74 -1.61 -18.32
CA PHE A 30 13.22 -2.84 -19.01
C PHE A 30 14.58 -2.65 -19.66
N GLN A 31 14.79 -1.54 -20.35
CA GLN A 31 16.10 -1.24 -20.97
C GLN A 31 17.21 -1.14 -19.92
N LEU A 32 16.96 -0.58 -18.75
CA LEU A 32 17.93 -0.52 -17.66
C LEU A 32 18.18 -1.90 -17.03
N MET A 33 17.12 -2.68 -16.82
CA MET A 33 17.23 -4.05 -16.31
C MET A 33 18.09 -4.95 -17.20
N THR A 34 17.89 -4.86 -18.51
CA THR A 34 18.68 -5.66 -19.48
C THR A 34 20.13 -5.17 -19.61
N LYS A 35 20.36 -3.88 -19.39
CA LYS A 35 21.72 -3.29 -19.51
C LYS A 35 22.60 -3.53 -18.28
N TYR A 36 22.02 -3.50 -17.08
CA TYR A 36 22.76 -3.49 -15.82
C TYR A 36 22.46 -4.67 -14.91
N GLY A 37 21.35 -5.39 -15.15
CA GLY A 37 20.98 -6.58 -14.40
C GLY A 37 21.58 -7.85 -14.97
N ASN A 38 21.45 -8.93 -14.21
CA ASN A 38 21.67 -10.29 -14.67
C ASN A 38 20.34 -11.00 -14.93
N THR A 39 20.37 -12.25 -15.40
CA THR A 39 19.15 -13.03 -15.71
C THR A 39 18.25 -13.20 -14.49
N GLU A 40 18.81 -13.36 -13.30
CA GLU A 40 18.06 -13.55 -12.06
C GLU A 40 17.32 -12.27 -11.66
N THR A 41 18.00 -11.11 -11.67
CA THR A 41 17.37 -9.81 -11.37
C THR A 41 16.32 -9.46 -12.41
N LEU A 42 16.56 -9.76 -13.70
CA LEU A 42 15.58 -9.55 -14.75
C LEU A 42 14.32 -10.41 -14.52
N LYS A 43 14.50 -11.68 -14.15
CA LYS A 43 13.40 -12.59 -13.83
C LYS A 43 12.57 -12.07 -12.66
N ILE A 44 13.20 -11.69 -11.54
CA ILE A 44 12.49 -11.16 -10.35
C ILE A 44 11.64 -9.94 -10.72
N LEU A 45 12.19 -8.98 -11.46
CA LEU A 45 11.49 -7.75 -11.80
C LEU A 45 10.38 -7.98 -12.85
N ALA A 46 10.59 -8.91 -13.79
CA ALA A 46 9.56 -9.30 -14.75
C ALA A 46 8.39 -10.02 -14.06
N ASP A 47 8.68 -11.02 -13.22
CA ASP A 47 7.66 -11.74 -12.43
C ASP A 47 6.89 -10.76 -11.52
N THR A 48 7.58 -9.81 -10.89
CA THR A 48 6.96 -8.78 -10.06
C THR A 48 6.00 -7.89 -10.87
N SER A 49 6.35 -7.55 -12.11
CA SER A 49 5.48 -6.75 -12.98
C SER A 49 4.17 -7.48 -13.30
N VAL A 50 4.23 -8.80 -13.48
CA VAL A 50 3.03 -9.64 -13.64
C VAL A 50 2.20 -9.63 -12.37
N VAL A 51 2.82 -9.89 -11.20
CA VAL A 51 2.13 -9.91 -9.91
C VAL A 51 1.42 -8.57 -9.62
N ILE A 52 2.06 -7.43 -9.91
CA ILE A 52 1.42 -6.12 -9.76
C ILE A 52 0.18 -6.00 -10.66
N SER A 53 0.29 -6.43 -11.92
CA SER A 53 -0.83 -6.37 -12.87
C SER A 53 -1.99 -7.28 -12.44
N GLU A 54 -1.69 -8.47 -11.94
CA GLU A 54 -2.69 -9.39 -11.36
C GLU A 54 -3.36 -8.77 -10.13
N GLY A 55 -2.59 -8.10 -9.26
CA GLY A 55 -3.11 -7.38 -8.09
C GLY A 55 -4.05 -6.23 -8.47
N GLU A 56 -3.74 -5.47 -9.51
CA GLU A 56 -4.64 -4.44 -10.05
C GLU A 56 -5.95 -5.05 -10.58
N VAL A 57 -5.88 -6.18 -11.29
CA VAL A 57 -7.07 -6.88 -11.79
C VAL A 57 -7.90 -7.42 -10.62
N LEU A 58 -7.26 -7.99 -9.59
CA LEU A 58 -7.94 -8.48 -8.40
C LEU A 58 -8.65 -7.34 -7.64
N GLU A 59 -8.00 -6.19 -7.50
CA GLU A 59 -8.61 -4.99 -6.90
C GLU A 59 -9.83 -4.54 -7.71
N LEU A 60 -9.71 -4.44 -9.04
CA LEU A 60 -10.82 -4.07 -9.93
C LEU A 60 -11.99 -5.07 -9.88
N ALA A 61 -11.70 -6.37 -9.80
CA ALA A 61 -12.73 -7.41 -9.68
C ALA A 61 -13.51 -7.32 -8.35
N ASN A 62 -12.92 -6.69 -7.33
CA ASN A 62 -13.52 -6.48 -6.02
C ASN A 62 -13.91 -5.00 -5.77
N ASP A 63 -13.86 -4.16 -6.79
CA ASP A 63 -14.24 -2.75 -6.64
C ASP A 63 -15.66 -2.63 -6.10
N LYS A 64 -15.82 -1.81 -5.06
CA LYS A 64 -17.11 -1.56 -4.37
C LYS A 64 -17.81 -2.78 -3.76
N ASN A 65 -17.12 -3.90 -3.65
CA ASN A 65 -17.63 -5.12 -3.02
C ASN A 65 -17.36 -5.11 -1.51
N LEU A 66 -18.31 -4.63 -0.72
CA LEU A 66 -18.18 -4.54 0.75
C LEU A 66 -18.09 -5.91 1.46
N GLU A 67 -18.42 -7.01 0.77
CA GLU A 67 -18.36 -8.37 1.31
C GLU A 67 -16.95 -9.00 1.24
N ILE A 68 -15.95 -8.28 0.73
CA ILE A 68 -14.57 -8.79 0.75
C ILE A 68 -14.07 -8.95 2.19
N ASN A 69 -13.24 -9.95 2.39
CA ASN A 69 -12.60 -10.21 3.68
C ASN A 69 -11.16 -9.65 3.73
N GLU A 70 -10.58 -9.65 4.92
CA GLU A 70 -9.21 -9.18 5.14
C GLU A 70 -8.17 -9.95 4.28
N ASN A 71 -8.39 -11.24 3.98
CA ASN A 71 -7.44 -12.03 3.19
C ASN A 71 -7.33 -11.51 1.75
N ILE A 72 -8.46 -11.20 1.11
CA ILE A 72 -8.47 -10.62 -0.24
C ILE A 72 -7.79 -9.25 -0.22
N TYR A 73 -8.06 -8.41 0.78
CA TYR A 73 -7.38 -7.14 0.94
C TYR A 73 -5.86 -7.31 1.08
N PHE A 74 -5.39 -8.24 1.92
CA PHE A 74 -3.96 -8.49 2.07
C PHE A 74 -3.32 -9.05 0.80
N GLU A 75 -4.04 -9.87 0.03
CA GLU A 75 -3.57 -10.37 -1.26
C GLU A 75 -3.37 -9.22 -2.26
N VAL A 76 -4.34 -8.31 -2.36
CA VAL A 76 -4.24 -7.10 -3.20
C VAL A 76 -3.05 -6.23 -2.76
N VAL A 77 -2.94 -5.92 -1.46
CA VAL A 77 -1.84 -5.09 -0.94
C VAL A 77 -0.48 -5.75 -1.18
N ASN A 78 -0.39 -7.07 -0.96
CA ASN A 78 0.84 -7.82 -1.21
C ASN A 78 1.24 -7.75 -2.68
N ALA A 79 0.30 -8.02 -3.59
CA ALA A 79 0.56 -8.01 -5.02
C ALA A 79 0.88 -6.61 -5.56
N LYS A 80 0.03 -5.63 -5.27
CA LYS A 80 0.10 -4.29 -5.84
C LYS A 80 1.21 -3.42 -5.24
N THR A 81 1.50 -3.58 -3.94
CA THR A 81 2.41 -2.70 -3.20
C THR A 81 3.64 -3.45 -2.69
N ALA A 82 3.46 -4.49 -1.86
CA ALA A 82 4.57 -5.13 -1.16
C ALA A 82 5.50 -5.91 -2.10
N SER A 83 5.00 -6.45 -3.20
CA SER A 83 5.80 -7.21 -4.18
C SER A 83 6.97 -6.39 -4.75
N LEU A 84 6.76 -5.11 -5.05
CA LEU A 84 7.81 -4.24 -5.59
C LEU A 84 8.86 -3.87 -4.53
N PHE A 85 8.45 -3.64 -3.27
CA PHE A 85 9.39 -3.48 -2.16
C PHE A 85 10.24 -4.73 -1.96
N SER A 86 9.60 -5.89 -2.01
CA SER A 86 10.25 -7.21 -1.93
C SER A 86 11.27 -7.39 -3.03
N ALA A 87 10.89 -7.15 -4.29
CA ALA A 87 11.77 -7.27 -5.44
C ALA A 87 12.97 -6.31 -5.36
N ALA A 88 12.75 -5.06 -4.96
CA ALA A 88 13.83 -4.09 -4.79
C ALA A 88 14.88 -4.56 -3.77
N CYS A 89 14.42 -5.09 -2.64
CA CYS A 89 15.30 -5.63 -1.60
C CYS A 89 16.06 -6.89 -2.06
N GLN A 90 15.38 -7.82 -2.76
CA GLN A 90 16.00 -9.01 -3.34
C GLN A 90 17.10 -8.65 -4.35
N VAL A 91 16.77 -7.79 -5.32
CA VAL A 91 17.70 -7.34 -6.36
C VAL A 91 18.90 -6.63 -5.75
N GLY A 92 18.71 -5.86 -4.68
CA GLY A 92 19.80 -5.24 -3.93
C GLY A 92 20.76 -6.25 -3.35
N SER A 93 20.25 -7.32 -2.71
CA SER A 93 21.07 -8.41 -2.15
C SER A 93 21.82 -9.18 -3.24
N ILE A 94 21.12 -9.57 -4.31
CA ILE A 94 21.73 -10.31 -5.43
C ILE A 94 22.84 -9.48 -6.08
N SER A 95 22.62 -8.18 -6.28
CA SER A 95 23.62 -7.28 -6.85
C SER A 95 24.87 -7.13 -5.97
N ALA A 96 24.72 -7.33 -4.67
CA ALA A 96 25.81 -7.35 -3.69
C ALA A 96 26.42 -8.76 -3.48
N LEU A 97 26.05 -9.75 -4.30
CA LEU A 97 26.47 -11.15 -4.19
C LEU A 97 26.09 -11.78 -2.84
N GLY A 98 24.95 -11.39 -2.30
CA GLY A 98 24.40 -11.94 -1.06
C GLY A 98 24.13 -13.45 -1.17
N THR A 99 24.26 -14.14 -0.05
CA THR A 99 23.87 -15.54 0.08
C THR A 99 22.35 -15.70 -0.07
N GLU A 100 21.88 -16.91 -0.35
CA GLU A 100 20.44 -17.21 -0.43
C GLU A 100 19.69 -16.82 0.85
N ALA A 101 20.29 -17.02 2.02
CA ALA A 101 19.73 -16.61 3.30
C ALA A 101 19.56 -15.07 3.39
N GLU A 102 20.56 -14.31 2.94
CA GLU A 102 20.49 -12.84 2.91
C GLU A 102 19.48 -12.32 1.89
N VAL A 103 19.38 -12.96 0.72
CA VAL A 103 18.35 -12.63 -0.29
C VAL A 103 16.95 -12.87 0.28
N ASN A 104 16.73 -14.02 0.93
CA ASN A 104 15.44 -14.35 1.55
C ASN A 104 15.11 -13.42 2.72
N ALA A 105 16.06 -13.03 3.53
CA ALA A 105 15.90 -12.07 4.61
C ALA A 105 15.45 -10.70 4.08
N LEU A 106 16.13 -10.18 3.06
CA LEU A 106 15.78 -8.91 2.44
C LEU A 106 14.47 -8.98 1.65
N LYS A 107 14.14 -10.14 1.04
CA LYS A 107 12.82 -10.40 0.47
C LYS A 107 11.73 -10.26 1.53
N SER A 108 11.88 -10.93 2.67
CA SER A 108 10.94 -10.86 3.80
C SER A 108 10.83 -9.44 4.33
N PHE A 109 11.95 -8.75 4.54
CA PHE A 109 11.97 -7.34 4.94
C PHE A 109 11.13 -6.49 3.98
N GLY A 110 11.41 -6.56 2.68
CA GLY A 110 10.71 -5.75 1.66
C GLY A 110 9.21 -6.02 1.63
N THR A 111 8.80 -7.30 1.68
CA THR A 111 7.39 -7.68 1.71
C THR A 111 6.69 -7.08 2.93
N ASN A 112 7.21 -7.30 4.12
CA ASN A 112 6.58 -6.85 5.36
C ASN A 112 6.63 -5.33 5.53
N PHE A 113 7.69 -4.68 5.07
CA PHE A 113 7.74 -3.22 5.02
C PHE A 113 6.69 -2.64 4.07
N GLY A 114 6.51 -3.23 2.88
CA GLY A 114 5.47 -2.82 1.92
C GLY A 114 4.05 -2.98 2.48
N MET A 115 3.77 -4.10 3.17
CA MET A 115 2.52 -4.30 3.91
C MET A 115 2.31 -3.21 4.97
N THR A 116 3.32 -2.98 5.82
CA THR A 116 3.28 -1.92 6.85
C THR A 116 2.98 -0.56 6.22
N PHE A 117 3.70 -0.22 5.15
CA PHE A 117 3.56 1.06 4.47
C PHE A 117 2.13 1.31 3.99
N GLN A 118 1.51 0.32 3.34
CA GLN A 118 0.15 0.46 2.82
C GLN A 118 -0.89 0.54 3.94
N LEU A 119 -0.82 -0.34 4.95
CA LEU A 119 -1.76 -0.30 6.06
C LEU A 119 -1.73 1.04 6.81
N ILE A 120 -0.54 1.61 6.99
CA ILE A 120 -0.39 2.96 7.59
C ILE A 120 -0.98 4.04 6.67
N ASP A 121 -0.76 3.96 5.35
CA ASP A 121 -1.31 4.92 4.40
C ASP A 121 -2.85 4.91 4.42
N ASP A 122 -3.46 3.72 4.43
CA ASP A 122 -4.91 3.53 4.52
C ASP A 122 -5.48 4.03 5.87
N ALA A 123 -4.78 3.80 6.98
CA ALA A 123 -5.17 4.31 8.29
C ALA A 123 -5.10 5.86 8.37
N ILE A 124 -4.08 6.47 7.75
CA ILE A 124 -3.91 7.94 7.71
C ILE A 124 -5.07 8.61 6.99
N ASP A 125 -5.64 8.00 5.94
CA ASP A 125 -6.72 8.59 5.17
C ASP A 125 -8.02 8.79 5.99
N TYR A 126 -8.19 7.99 7.05
CA TYR A 126 -9.30 8.08 8.01
C TYR A 126 -8.89 8.68 9.36
N SER A 127 -7.66 9.19 9.51
CA SER A 127 -7.23 9.82 10.75
C SER A 127 -7.70 11.27 10.84
N SER A 128 -8.06 11.70 12.05
CA SER A 128 -8.54 13.08 12.33
C SER A 128 -7.42 14.13 12.22
N ASN A 129 -6.18 13.75 12.09
CA ASN A 129 -5.03 14.65 12.05
C ASN A 129 -4.83 15.28 10.66
N LYS A 130 -5.61 16.31 10.35
CA LYS A 130 -5.58 17.09 9.09
C LYS A 130 -4.21 17.70 8.70
N LYS A 131 -3.18 17.58 9.52
CA LYS A 131 -1.89 18.27 9.31
C LYS A 131 -0.74 17.37 8.85
N ILE A 132 -0.93 16.05 8.77
CA ILE A 132 0.15 15.12 8.45
C ILE A 132 0.27 14.99 6.94
N LEU A 133 1.31 15.54 6.35
CA LEU A 133 1.81 15.30 4.98
C LEU A 133 1.12 16.00 3.79
N GLY A 134 0.28 17.02 3.98
CA GLY A 134 -0.30 17.75 2.83
C GLY A 134 -1.24 16.91 1.95
N LYS A 135 -1.74 15.76 2.47
CA LYS A 135 -2.84 14.98 1.88
C LYS A 135 -4.17 15.51 2.42
N ASN A 136 -5.19 15.54 1.57
CA ASN A 136 -6.57 15.63 2.01
C ASN A 136 -6.95 14.28 2.62
N THR A 137 -7.50 14.26 3.82
CA THR A 137 -8.09 13.06 4.42
C THR A 137 -9.42 12.73 3.74
N GLY A 138 -9.75 11.43 3.61
CA GLY A 138 -11.00 10.96 3.04
C GLY A 138 -11.02 10.87 1.51
N ASP A 139 -9.86 10.87 0.86
CA ASP A 139 -9.82 10.66 -0.59
C ASP A 139 -10.23 9.23 -0.95
N ASP A 140 -9.84 8.20 -0.17
CA ASP A 140 -10.27 6.81 -0.35
C ASP A 140 -11.78 6.65 -0.16
N PHE A 141 -12.38 7.33 0.83
CA PHE A 141 -13.81 7.34 1.02
C PHE A 141 -14.53 7.95 -0.20
N LYS A 142 -14.09 9.11 -0.70
CA LYS A 142 -14.68 9.78 -1.86
C LYS A 142 -14.61 8.93 -3.13
N GLU A 143 -13.55 8.15 -3.28
CA GLU A 143 -13.37 7.25 -4.42
C GLU A 143 -14.13 5.92 -4.25
N GLY A 144 -14.70 5.64 -3.07
CA GLY A 144 -15.38 4.39 -2.75
C GLY A 144 -14.43 3.21 -2.62
N LYS A 145 -13.18 3.47 -2.26
CA LYS A 145 -12.13 2.48 -2.12
C LYS A 145 -12.32 1.66 -0.86
N ILE A 146 -12.25 0.35 -0.99
CA ILE A 146 -12.44 -0.57 0.12
C ILE A 146 -11.07 -0.90 0.74
N THR A 147 -10.72 -0.14 1.77
CA THR A 147 -9.49 -0.32 2.54
C THR A 147 -9.78 -1.04 3.87
N LEU A 148 -8.75 -1.48 4.58
CA LEU A 148 -8.94 -2.27 5.80
C LEU A 148 -9.82 -1.59 6.85
N PRO A 149 -9.72 -0.27 7.13
CA PRO A 149 -10.65 0.39 8.03
C PRO A 149 -12.13 0.22 7.63
N ILE A 150 -12.46 0.28 6.33
CA ILE A 150 -13.81 0.08 5.81
C ILE A 150 -14.25 -1.37 5.96
N ILE A 151 -13.39 -2.35 5.62
CA ILE A 151 -13.68 -3.78 5.77
C ILE A 151 -14.06 -4.11 7.22
N LEU A 152 -13.25 -3.62 8.16
CA LEU A 152 -13.49 -3.83 9.59
C LEU A 152 -14.78 -3.13 10.05
N ALA A 153 -15.01 -1.89 9.60
CA ALA A 153 -16.18 -1.13 9.96
C ALA A 153 -17.46 -1.79 9.43
N TYR A 154 -17.49 -2.18 8.15
CA TYR A 154 -18.63 -2.85 7.55
C TYR A 154 -18.94 -4.18 8.23
N GLY A 155 -17.93 -5.01 8.49
CA GLY A 155 -18.10 -6.30 9.16
C GLY A 155 -18.66 -6.21 10.59
N ARG A 156 -18.45 -5.06 11.27
CA ARG A 156 -18.93 -4.81 12.65
C ARG A 156 -20.20 -3.98 12.70
N SER A 157 -20.63 -3.45 11.57
CA SER A 157 -21.78 -2.55 11.46
C SER A 157 -23.11 -3.27 11.70
N ASN A 158 -24.06 -2.57 12.34
CA ASN A 158 -25.45 -2.99 12.36
C ASN A 158 -26.16 -2.72 11.01
N ASP A 159 -27.38 -3.20 10.84
CA ASP A 159 -28.13 -3.10 9.58
C ASP A 159 -28.30 -1.65 9.05
N LYS A 160 -28.42 -0.67 9.95
CA LYS A 160 -28.55 0.76 9.56
C LYS A 160 -27.21 1.28 9.03
N GLU A 161 -26.12 0.94 9.69
CA GLU A 161 -24.77 1.34 9.30
C GLU A 161 -24.34 0.61 8.01
N LYS A 162 -24.73 -0.66 7.82
CA LYS A 162 -24.50 -1.38 6.56
C LYS A 162 -25.14 -0.68 5.37
N LYS A 163 -26.40 -0.25 5.50
CA LYS A 163 -27.09 0.54 4.47
C LYS A 163 -26.39 1.87 4.19
N PHE A 164 -25.77 2.48 5.20
CA PHE A 164 -24.95 3.67 5.00
C PHE A 164 -23.73 3.37 4.14
N TRP A 165 -23.00 2.29 4.44
CA TRP A 165 -21.81 1.87 3.67
C TRP A 165 -22.18 1.47 2.23
N GLU A 166 -23.26 0.72 2.04
CA GLU A 166 -23.76 0.34 0.71
C GLU A 166 -24.02 1.59 -0.14
N ARG A 167 -24.76 2.56 0.41
CA ARG A 167 -25.05 3.80 -0.28
C ARG A 167 -23.80 4.64 -0.59
N THR A 168 -22.89 4.75 0.36
CA THR A 168 -21.76 5.68 0.24
C THR A 168 -20.56 5.08 -0.49
N ILE A 169 -20.31 3.80 -0.37
CA ILE A 169 -19.16 3.10 -0.96
C ILE A 169 -19.57 2.33 -2.23
N SER A 170 -20.57 1.45 -2.16
CA SER A 170 -20.95 0.64 -3.33
C SER A 170 -21.68 1.48 -4.40
N ASP A 171 -22.63 2.32 -4.00
CA ASP A 171 -23.42 3.16 -4.93
C ASP A 171 -22.74 4.50 -5.23
N LEU A 172 -21.68 4.88 -4.50
CA LEU A 172 -21.02 6.20 -4.54
C LEU A 172 -22.02 7.38 -4.40
N ASN A 173 -23.16 7.16 -3.75
CA ASN A 173 -24.14 8.18 -3.48
C ASN A 173 -23.81 8.89 -2.16
N GLN A 174 -22.90 9.86 -2.22
CA GLN A 174 -22.36 10.57 -1.06
C GLN A 174 -22.93 11.98 -0.97
N ASN A 175 -23.25 12.39 0.26
CA ASN A 175 -23.75 13.72 0.60
C ASN A 175 -22.80 14.43 1.56
N ASP A 176 -23.00 15.73 1.75
CA ASP A 176 -22.27 16.50 2.76
C ASP A 176 -22.49 15.89 4.16
N GLY A 177 -21.41 15.69 4.91
CA GLY A 177 -21.44 15.08 6.24
C GLY A 177 -21.29 13.56 6.27
N ASP A 178 -21.32 12.88 5.13
CA ASP A 178 -21.16 11.40 5.11
C ASP A 178 -19.75 10.96 5.51
N PHE A 179 -18.73 11.74 5.20
CA PHE A 179 -17.37 11.39 5.64
C PHE A 179 -17.23 11.48 7.15
N GLU A 180 -17.81 12.50 7.78
CA GLU A 180 -17.86 12.64 9.23
C GLU A 180 -18.59 11.46 9.89
N MET A 181 -19.71 11.03 9.32
CA MET A 181 -20.43 9.83 9.77
C MET A 181 -19.61 8.56 9.59
N ALA A 182 -18.87 8.43 8.48
CA ALA A 182 -17.95 7.31 8.26
C ALA A 182 -16.88 7.26 9.36
N LEU A 183 -16.28 8.40 9.70
CA LEU A 183 -15.30 8.51 10.80
C LEU A 183 -15.91 8.12 12.16
N GLU A 184 -17.16 8.52 12.45
CA GLU A 184 -17.85 8.12 13.67
C GLU A 184 -18.00 6.60 13.77
N ILE A 185 -18.39 5.92 12.68
CA ILE A 185 -18.54 4.46 12.64
C ILE A 185 -17.18 3.77 12.79
N ILE A 186 -16.17 4.23 12.05
CA ILE A 186 -14.79 3.71 12.11
C ILE A 186 -14.23 3.82 13.54
N ASN A 187 -14.41 4.96 14.19
CA ASN A 187 -13.96 5.19 15.56
C ASN A 187 -14.76 4.35 16.57
N LYS A 188 -16.09 4.27 16.42
CA LYS A 188 -16.96 3.45 17.27
C LYS A 188 -16.48 2.00 17.37
N TYR A 189 -16.02 1.46 16.24
CA TYR A 189 -15.57 0.08 16.14
C TYR A 189 -14.04 -0.09 16.23
N GLN A 190 -13.30 0.96 16.57
CA GLN A 190 -11.83 0.96 16.75
C GLN A 190 -11.07 0.39 15.52
N CYS A 191 -11.57 0.70 14.31
CA CYS A 191 -11.04 0.11 13.09
C CYS A 191 -9.63 0.62 12.73
N ILE A 192 -9.30 1.86 13.14
CA ILE A 192 -7.96 2.41 12.95
C ILE A 192 -6.95 1.71 13.85
N GLU A 193 -7.26 1.55 15.13
CA GLU A 193 -6.42 0.87 16.12
C GLU A 193 -6.13 -0.58 15.69
N ASP A 194 -7.14 -1.26 15.17
CA ASP A 194 -6.99 -2.62 14.67
C ASP A 194 -6.17 -2.69 13.38
N THR A 195 -6.31 -1.71 12.48
CA THR A 195 -5.46 -1.58 11.29
C THR A 195 -4.01 -1.35 11.69
N LEU A 196 -3.76 -0.46 12.66
CA LEU A 196 -2.43 -0.19 13.19
C LEU A 196 -1.82 -1.40 13.91
N THR A 197 -2.62 -2.19 14.60
CA THR A 197 -2.16 -3.43 15.22
C THR A 197 -1.61 -4.40 14.18
N ARG A 198 -2.29 -4.54 13.03
CA ARG A 198 -1.81 -5.36 11.91
C ARG A 198 -0.57 -4.76 11.25
N ALA A 199 -0.53 -3.44 11.06
CA ALA A 199 0.65 -2.76 10.54
C ALA A 199 1.87 -2.97 11.44
N ASN A 200 1.69 -2.90 12.76
CA ASN A 200 2.75 -3.16 13.74
C ASN A 200 3.24 -4.60 13.69
N HIS A 201 2.35 -5.57 13.48
CA HIS A 201 2.76 -6.97 13.28
C HIS A 201 3.72 -7.10 12.08
N PHE A 202 3.35 -6.59 10.91
CA PHE A 202 4.22 -6.60 9.73
C PHE A 202 5.51 -5.81 9.96
N SER A 203 5.44 -4.67 10.65
CA SER A 203 6.61 -3.87 11.04
C SER A 203 7.62 -4.68 11.85
N ASN A 204 7.16 -5.42 12.85
CA ASN A 204 8.03 -6.27 13.66
C ASN A 204 8.67 -7.38 12.84
N VAL A 205 7.89 -8.07 11.99
CA VAL A 205 8.43 -9.10 11.10
C VAL A 205 9.46 -8.53 10.12
N ALA A 206 9.26 -7.31 9.62
CA ALA A 206 10.24 -6.64 8.78
C ALA A 206 11.56 -6.39 9.55
N VAL A 207 11.49 -5.87 10.76
CA VAL A 207 12.68 -5.64 11.60
C VAL A 207 13.41 -6.94 11.91
N ASP A 208 12.68 -7.98 12.35
CA ASP A 208 13.24 -9.28 12.68
C ASP A 208 13.92 -9.94 11.47
N SER A 209 13.39 -9.70 10.25
CA SER A 209 13.95 -10.27 9.01
C SER A 209 15.41 -9.86 8.76
N VAL A 210 15.86 -8.71 9.25
CA VAL A 210 17.24 -8.23 9.04
C VAL A 210 18.19 -8.59 10.18
N ASP A 211 17.77 -9.39 11.16
CA ASP A 211 18.62 -9.78 12.30
C ASP A 211 19.79 -10.69 11.92
N ILE A 212 19.71 -11.37 10.79
CA ILE A 212 20.85 -12.15 10.28
C ILE A 212 22.07 -11.29 9.92
N PHE A 213 21.87 -9.99 9.67
CA PHE A 213 22.96 -9.08 9.32
C PHE A 213 23.61 -8.51 10.57
N LYS A 214 24.94 -8.38 10.53
CA LYS A 214 25.69 -7.69 11.57
C LYS A 214 25.25 -6.23 11.65
N ASP A 215 25.29 -5.68 12.86
CA ASP A 215 24.95 -4.29 13.08
C ASP A 215 25.88 -3.36 12.30
N ASN A 216 25.29 -2.46 11.55
CA ASN A 216 25.94 -1.44 10.76
C ASN A 216 24.96 -0.33 10.40
N ILE A 217 25.48 0.78 9.88
CA ILE A 217 24.68 1.96 9.52
C ILE A 217 23.56 1.63 8.50
N TYR A 218 23.73 0.66 7.62
CA TYR A 218 22.73 0.32 6.61
C TYR A 218 21.56 -0.45 7.24
N LYS A 219 21.83 -1.43 8.12
CA LYS A 219 20.81 -2.13 8.92
C LYS A 219 20.02 -1.12 9.76
N GLU A 220 20.71 -0.21 10.47
CA GLU A 220 20.06 0.85 11.24
C GLU A 220 19.14 1.73 10.36
N LYS A 221 19.55 2.06 9.13
CA LYS A 221 18.72 2.83 8.20
C LYS A 221 17.49 2.06 7.74
N LEU A 222 17.59 0.75 7.46
CA LEU A 222 16.44 -0.08 7.12
C LEU A 222 15.44 -0.13 8.27
N VAL A 223 15.88 -0.40 9.50
CA VAL A 223 15.03 -0.38 10.71
C VAL A 223 14.40 1.01 10.93
N SER A 224 15.19 2.08 10.73
CA SER A 224 14.69 3.46 10.83
C SER A 224 13.61 3.79 9.79
N LEU A 225 13.67 3.22 8.58
CA LEU A 225 12.61 3.39 7.57
C LEU A 225 11.29 2.79 8.04
N VAL A 226 11.32 1.58 8.62
CA VAL A 226 10.13 0.94 9.20
C VAL A 226 9.55 1.81 10.31
N SER A 227 10.36 2.20 11.30
CA SER A 227 9.94 3.04 12.42
C SER A 227 9.33 4.38 11.97
N LYS A 228 9.96 5.03 10.99
CA LYS A 228 9.43 6.29 10.41
C LYS A 228 8.12 6.09 9.67
N SER A 229 7.91 4.93 9.02
CA SER A 229 6.64 4.64 8.35
C SER A 229 5.51 4.54 9.37
N VAL A 230 5.73 3.82 10.47
CA VAL A 230 4.76 3.68 11.57
C VAL A 230 4.50 5.03 12.25
N SER A 231 5.53 5.84 12.48
CA SER A 231 5.37 7.15 13.16
C SER A 231 4.65 8.22 12.33
N ARG A 232 4.34 7.97 11.06
CA ARG A 232 3.59 8.92 10.19
C ARG A 232 2.18 9.23 10.68
N ILE A 233 1.59 8.36 11.51
CA ILE A 233 0.22 8.53 11.97
C ILE A 233 0.12 9.38 13.26
N TYR A 234 1.23 9.58 13.95
CA TYR A 234 1.37 10.38 15.16
C TYR A 234 2.07 11.72 14.84
#